data_7e9bb8c966c09c9c248235822bb1cd90
#
_entry.id   7e9bb8c966c09c9c248235822bb1cd90
#
_cell.length_a   1.000
_cell.length_b   1.000
_cell.length_c   1.000
_cell.angle_alpha   90.00
_cell.angle_beta   90.00
_cell.angle_gamma   90.00
#
_symmetry.space_group_name_H-M   'P 1'
#
loop_
_entity.id
_entity.type
_entity.pdbx_description
1 polymer ?
#
loop_
_entity_poly.entity_id
_entity_poly.type
_entity_poly.pdbx_seq_one_letter_code
_entity_poly.pdbx_strand_id
1 'polypeptide(L)'
;MPACNVCGQALSSEAAGRRHLWRTYLGRQPRCPLCGAAAPGCDELCRHIEAAHPEPGPPGARRPELAEGLPECPFCGEAAGRELEAHVRARHGHLLGAPGTEVGNGEQLYECPMCSLTCTNIQILEEHVDLHLQEHSFSEGGNIRDLELAQWLQTEEDKQQRSEEEKREREEFKKLQRQYGLDNSGGYKQQFLKNMEKEVDRGRMQPFEYHKRKADMMECLAFGIDDGKTKTSGVIEALCKYYQNENKDVKHVWLSTGVDHFHSSLGDRGWGCGYRNFQMLLSSLLQNSLYNDCLGARLTRTMIPIKCLFYHWNLLRKESESFSVPDTTLIPSIPKIQSMIEDAWREGFDPHGASHFNNRLHGSKAWIGACEIYSLLTSLRIKCQIIDFHKPTGPMGTHPRLFEWVLRYYSTENEGGAKVMCTSKPPIYLQHQGHSRTVVGVEEKKNKTLCLLLFDPGCSSQEMQKLLKQNSDGASLKLLRKCMGSLKEKQYQIVAVDGVLSLEEKTARCHASQVLTSEKIP
;
A
#
# COMPACT_ATOMS: atom_id res chain seq x y z
N MET A 1 -36.71 34.45 -11.12
CA MET A 1 -36.27 33.85 -9.84
C MET A 1 -35.80 32.45 -10.15
N PRO A 2 -34.61 32.05 -9.66
CA PRO A 2 -34.13 30.68 -9.86
C PRO A 2 -35.09 29.70 -9.16
N ALA A 3 -35.44 28.61 -9.84
CA ALA A 3 -36.26 27.54 -9.27
C ALA A 3 -35.39 26.29 -9.07
N CYS A 4 -35.75 25.45 -8.10
CA CYS A 4 -35.10 24.17 -7.88
C CYS A 4 -35.41 23.22 -9.07
N ASN A 5 -34.36 22.80 -9.77
CA ASN A 5 -34.50 21.93 -10.95
C ASN A 5 -35.00 20.49 -10.63
N VAL A 6 -35.06 20.15 -9.33
CA VAL A 6 -35.53 18.81 -8.90
C VAL A 6 -37.01 18.84 -8.47
N CYS A 7 -37.47 19.87 -7.75
CA CYS A 7 -38.85 19.96 -7.24
C CYS A 7 -39.61 21.18 -7.75
N GLY A 8 -39.04 22.04 -8.57
CA GLY A 8 -39.69 23.23 -9.13
C GLY A 8 -39.90 24.41 -8.15
N GLN A 9 -39.47 24.31 -6.90
CA GLN A 9 -39.69 25.34 -5.89
C GLN A 9 -38.91 26.62 -6.24
N ALA A 10 -39.60 27.78 -6.25
CA ALA A 10 -38.96 29.07 -6.45
C ALA A 10 -38.03 29.43 -5.27
N LEU A 11 -36.85 29.92 -5.57
CA LEU A 11 -35.81 30.19 -4.60
C LEU A 11 -35.36 31.65 -4.67
N SER A 12 -35.04 32.25 -3.53
CA SER A 12 -34.70 33.65 -3.44
C SER A 12 -33.30 34.02 -3.99
N SER A 13 -32.41 33.02 -4.08
CA SER A 13 -31.06 33.18 -4.62
C SER A 13 -30.45 31.83 -4.97
N GLU A 14 -29.36 31.83 -5.71
CA GLU A 14 -28.59 30.63 -6.03
C GLU A 14 -28.00 29.93 -4.77
N ALA A 15 -27.59 30.72 -3.78
CA ALA A 15 -27.17 30.22 -2.47
C ALA A 15 -28.33 29.56 -1.69
N ALA A 16 -29.56 30.10 -1.82
CA ALA A 16 -30.78 29.49 -1.26
C ALA A 16 -31.11 28.17 -1.96
N GLY A 17 -30.85 28.07 -3.26
CA GLY A 17 -30.99 26.86 -4.05
C GLY A 17 -30.07 25.75 -3.59
N ARG A 18 -28.80 26.06 -3.37
CA ARG A 18 -27.82 25.12 -2.83
C ARG A 18 -28.22 24.60 -1.44
N ARG A 19 -28.66 25.48 -0.53
CA ARG A 19 -29.15 25.10 0.82
C ARG A 19 -30.40 24.25 0.78
N HIS A 20 -31.34 24.57 -0.13
CA HIS A 20 -32.58 23.79 -0.32
C HIS A 20 -32.27 22.37 -0.81
N LEU A 21 -31.46 22.21 -1.85
CA LEU A 21 -31.07 20.90 -2.37
C LEU A 21 -30.38 20.06 -1.30
N TRP A 22 -29.48 20.68 -0.55
CA TRP A 22 -28.77 20.01 0.53
C TRP A 22 -29.71 19.51 1.63
N ARG A 23 -30.61 20.37 2.12
CA ARG A 23 -31.56 20.02 3.20
C ARG A 23 -32.60 18.97 2.76
N THR A 24 -33.08 19.08 1.54
CA THR A 24 -34.23 18.29 1.08
C THR A 24 -33.85 16.93 0.53
N TYR A 25 -32.68 16.83 -0.13
CA TYR A 25 -32.31 15.62 -0.85
C TYR A 25 -31.10 14.89 -0.28
N LEU A 26 -30.23 15.54 0.48
CA LEU A 26 -29.01 14.94 1.02
C LEU A 26 -29.07 14.62 2.52
N GLY A 27 -30.05 15.14 3.25
CA GLY A 27 -30.51 14.70 4.59
C GLY A 27 -29.47 14.54 5.72
N ARG A 28 -28.20 14.86 5.51
CA ARG A 28 -27.15 14.77 6.54
C ARG A 28 -26.42 16.11 6.67
N GLN A 29 -26.16 16.51 7.93
CA GLN A 29 -25.29 17.66 8.20
C GLN A 29 -23.87 17.38 7.69
N PRO A 30 -23.24 18.34 6.96
CA PRO A 30 -21.86 18.18 6.54
C PRO A 30 -20.94 18.04 7.76
N ARG A 31 -20.02 17.11 7.69
CA ARG A 31 -19.04 16.86 8.75
C ARG A 31 -17.64 17.20 8.26
N CYS A 32 -16.85 17.78 9.16
CA CYS A 32 -15.45 18.06 8.88
C CYS A 32 -14.69 16.74 8.61
N PRO A 33 -14.02 16.60 7.46
CA PRO A 33 -13.29 15.38 7.13
C PRO A 33 -12.03 15.16 8.00
N LEU A 34 -11.60 16.22 8.73
CA LEU A 34 -10.39 16.18 9.54
C LEU A 34 -10.66 15.83 11.01
N CYS A 35 -11.80 16.30 11.58
CA CYS A 35 -12.13 16.05 12.98
C CYS A 35 -13.53 15.46 13.20
N GLY A 36 -14.34 15.27 12.17
CA GLY A 36 -15.70 14.72 12.27
C GLY A 36 -16.75 15.68 12.81
N ALA A 37 -16.40 16.95 13.15
CA ALA A 37 -17.33 17.95 13.66
C ALA A 37 -18.44 18.23 12.64
N ALA A 38 -19.71 18.23 13.08
CA ALA A 38 -20.85 18.55 12.24
C ALA A 38 -20.98 20.05 12.09
N ALA A 39 -21.23 20.52 10.86
CA ALA A 39 -21.50 21.91 10.57
C ALA A 39 -22.93 22.07 10.03
N PRO A 40 -23.61 23.19 10.32
CA PRO A 40 -24.99 23.40 9.84
C PRO A 40 -25.08 23.68 8.34
N GLY A 41 -23.96 23.96 7.66
CA GLY A 41 -23.90 24.21 6.23
C GLY A 41 -22.46 24.15 5.68
N CYS A 42 -22.33 24.20 4.34
CA CYS A 42 -21.03 24.17 3.69
C CYS A 42 -20.15 25.38 4.03
N ASP A 43 -20.74 26.58 4.14
CA ASP A 43 -20.01 27.80 4.45
C ASP A 43 -19.46 27.79 5.89
N GLU A 44 -20.22 27.21 6.83
CA GLU A 44 -19.79 26.96 8.21
C GLU A 44 -18.73 25.87 8.28
N LEU A 45 -18.84 24.84 7.43
CA LEU A 45 -17.81 23.81 7.34
C LEU A 45 -16.49 24.37 6.79
N CYS A 46 -16.53 25.21 5.76
CA CYS A 46 -15.34 25.88 5.25
C CYS A 46 -14.69 26.76 6.32
N ARG A 47 -15.48 27.60 7.01
CA ARG A 47 -14.97 28.41 8.12
C ARG A 47 -14.41 27.58 9.28
N HIS A 48 -15.06 26.47 9.60
CA HIS A 48 -14.54 25.54 10.61
C HIS A 48 -13.21 24.93 10.16
N ILE A 49 -13.06 24.50 8.90
CA ILE A 49 -11.81 23.92 8.38
C ILE A 49 -10.69 24.97 8.43
N GLU A 50 -10.96 26.20 8.01
CA GLU A 50 -9.99 27.30 8.04
C GLU A 50 -9.57 27.70 9.47
N ALA A 51 -10.51 27.70 10.41
CA ALA A 51 -10.27 28.11 11.79
C ALA A 51 -9.66 27.01 12.66
N ALA A 52 -10.18 25.76 12.54
CA ALA A 52 -9.77 24.65 13.39
C ALA A 52 -8.61 23.83 12.82
N HIS A 53 -8.38 23.95 11.51
CA HIS A 53 -7.33 23.21 10.80
C HIS A 53 -6.54 24.14 9.87
N PRO A 54 -5.97 25.26 10.39
CA PRO A 54 -5.21 26.19 9.58
C PRO A 54 -4.03 25.48 8.92
N GLU A 55 -3.77 25.78 7.65
CA GLU A 55 -2.55 25.33 6.98
C GLU A 55 -1.33 25.87 7.73
N PRO A 56 -0.28 25.09 7.96
CA PRO A 56 0.95 25.60 8.54
C PRO A 56 1.53 26.67 7.60
N GLY A 57 1.58 27.90 8.08
CA GLY A 57 2.18 29.03 7.36
C GLY A 57 3.68 28.84 7.13
N PRO A 58 4.29 29.65 6.25
CA PRO A 58 5.71 29.56 5.96
C PRO A 58 6.56 29.72 7.23
N PRO A 59 7.71 29.04 7.34
CA PRO A 59 8.53 29.07 8.54
C PRO A 59 9.09 30.48 8.78
N GLY A 60 8.57 31.16 9.80
CA GLY A 60 9.01 32.51 10.20
C GLY A 60 8.06 33.31 11.09
N ALA A 61 6.81 32.96 11.21
CA ALA A 61 5.88 33.63 12.11
C ALA A 61 5.92 33.02 13.52
N ARG A 62 6.36 33.77 14.51
CA ARG A 62 6.32 33.37 15.93
C ARG A 62 4.86 33.12 16.33
N ARG A 63 4.55 31.86 16.71
CA ARG A 63 3.29 31.52 17.36
C ARG A 63 3.31 32.01 18.83
N PRO A 64 2.16 32.39 19.40
CA PRO A 64 2.02 32.45 20.86
C PRO A 64 2.16 31.06 21.42
N GLU A 65 2.97 30.92 22.45
CA GLU A 65 3.21 29.67 23.19
C GLU A 65 1.87 29.16 23.75
N LEU A 66 1.36 28.07 23.17
CA LEU A 66 0.40 27.21 23.86
C LEU A 66 1.20 26.40 24.88
N ALA A 67 0.76 26.39 26.11
CA ALA A 67 1.36 25.71 27.24
C ALA A 67 1.66 24.25 26.88
N GLU A 68 2.93 23.95 26.63
CA GLU A 68 3.41 22.59 26.57
C GLU A 68 3.24 21.95 27.94
N GLY A 69 2.58 20.79 28.02
CA GLY A 69 2.53 20.01 29.24
C GLY A 69 3.95 19.78 29.76
N LEU A 70 4.17 20.07 31.04
CA LEU A 70 5.46 19.88 31.68
C LEU A 70 5.87 18.38 31.54
N PRO A 71 7.14 18.08 31.25
CA PRO A 71 7.59 16.71 31.15
C PRO A 71 7.43 15.98 32.48
N GLU A 72 6.80 14.81 32.44
CA GLU A 72 6.54 13.94 33.58
C GLU A 72 7.72 13.02 33.87
N CYS A 73 7.97 12.76 35.15
CA CYS A 73 9.02 11.83 35.57
C CYS A 73 8.66 10.38 35.17
N PRO A 74 9.54 9.68 34.42
CA PRO A 74 9.27 8.31 33.96
C PRO A 74 9.21 7.28 35.09
N PHE A 75 9.64 7.62 36.31
CA PHE A 75 9.66 6.70 37.45
C PHE A 75 8.47 6.90 38.40
N CYS A 76 7.91 8.10 38.53
CA CYS A 76 6.81 8.38 39.44
C CYS A 76 5.61 9.10 38.81
N GLY A 77 5.69 9.55 37.55
CA GLY A 77 4.60 10.26 36.86
C GLY A 77 4.39 11.72 37.31
N GLU A 78 5.21 12.28 38.22
CA GLU A 78 5.09 13.67 38.65
C GLU A 78 5.63 14.63 37.54
N ALA A 79 4.90 15.72 37.29
CA ALA A 79 5.31 16.76 36.38
C ALA A 79 6.46 17.57 36.99
N ALA A 80 7.67 17.44 36.44
CA ALA A 80 8.90 18.01 37.02
C ALA A 80 9.46 19.22 36.24
N GLY A 81 8.79 19.71 35.23
CA GLY A 81 9.16 20.89 34.48
C GLY A 81 10.60 20.86 33.93
N ARG A 82 11.28 22.00 33.97
CA ARG A 82 12.67 22.14 33.48
C ARG A 82 13.72 21.47 34.37
N GLU A 83 13.35 20.97 35.55
CA GLU A 83 14.25 20.36 36.51
C GLU A 83 14.04 18.84 36.64
N LEU A 84 13.55 18.19 35.57
CA LEU A 84 13.29 16.75 35.54
C LEU A 84 14.55 15.93 35.93
N GLU A 85 15.72 16.32 35.48
CA GLU A 85 16.98 15.65 35.80
C GLU A 85 17.35 15.81 37.30
N ALA A 86 17.13 17.00 37.86
CA ALA A 86 17.34 17.25 39.29
C ALA A 86 16.32 16.45 40.15
N HIS A 87 15.05 16.39 39.73
CA HIS A 87 14.01 15.57 40.39
C HIS A 87 14.37 14.07 40.34
N VAL A 88 14.79 13.54 39.20
CA VAL A 88 15.18 12.13 39.06
C VAL A 88 16.40 11.82 39.92
N ARG A 89 17.39 12.69 39.95
CA ARG A 89 18.60 12.50 40.77
C ARG A 89 18.32 12.59 42.25
N ALA A 90 17.41 13.48 42.71
CA ALA A 90 17.08 13.67 44.09
C ALA A 90 16.13 12.59 44.66
N ARG A 91 15.13 12.17 43.87
CA ARG A 91 14.07 11.25 44.34
C ARG A 91 14.30 9.79 43.92
N HIS A 92 15.01 9.57 42.83
CA HIS A 92 15.23 8.24 42.25
C HIS A 92 16.71 7.91 42.06
N GLY A 93 17.61 8.65 42.72
CA GLY A 93 19.06 8.46 42.66
C GLY A 93 19.53 7.07 43.09
N HIS A 94 18.74 6.38 43.90
CA HIS A 94 18.99 5.00 44.28
C HIS A 94 18.75 3.98 43.15
N LEU A 95 18.04 4.38 42.10
CA LEU A 95 17.79 3.56 40.91
C LEU A 95 18.81 3.81 39.79
N LEU A 96 19.55 4.94 39.89
CA LEU A 96 20.63 5.29 38.97
C LEU A 96 21.93 4.95 39.72
N GLY A 97 22.56 3.84 39.39
CA GLY A 97 23.86 3.47 39.94
C GLY A 97 24.81 4.65 39.91
N ALA A 98 25.30 5.09 41.05
CA ALA A 98 26.16 6.25 41.20
C ALA A 98 27.47 6.08 40.42
N PRO A 99 27.91 7.12 39.69
CA PRO A 99 29.31 7.16 39.23
C PRO A 99 30.23 7.37 40.45
N GLY A 100 31.24 6.53 40.55
CA GLY A 100 32.11 6.34 41.68
C GLY A 100 32.65 7.62 42.33
N THR A 101 32.59 7.61 43.68
CA THR A 101 33.56 8.30 44.52
C THR A 101 34.59 7.28 44.94
N GLU A 102 35.85 7.46 44.48
CA GLU A 102 37.00 6.77 45.03
C GLU A 102 37.17 7.16 46.48
N VAL A 103 36.95 6.20 47.38
CA VAL A 103 37.65 6.19 48.68
C VAL A 103 37.96 4.73 49.00
N GLY A 104 39.19 4.43 49.12
CA GLY A 104 39.99 3.41 49.73
C GLY A 104 39.37 2.08 50.13
N ASN A 105 40.10 0.99 49.79
CA ASN A 105 39.97 -0.36 50.32
C ASN A 105 38.53 -0.90 50.49
N GLY A 106 37.83 -1.13 49.41
CA GLY A 106 36.58 -1.85 49.38
C GLY A 106 36.78 -3.28 48.90
N GLU A 107 36.61 -4.23 49.79
CA GLU A 107 36.49 -5.64 49.44
C GLU A 107 35.35 -5.76 48.41
N GLN A 108 35.68 -6.26 47.22
CA GLN A 108 34.72 -6.49 46.15
C GLN A 108 33.82 -7.66 46.61
N LEU A 109 32.54 -7.38 46.83
CA LEU A 109 31.56 -8.40 47.20
C LEU A 109 31.02 -9.08 45.91
N TYR A 110 31.07 -10.39 45.91
CA TYR A 110 30.58 -11.24 44.82
C TYR A 110 29.34 -11.97 45.32
N GLU A 111 28.25 -11.89 44.57
CA GLU A 111 26.94 -12.50 44.91
C GLU A 111 26.81 -13.87 44.23
N CYS A 112 26.36 -14.86 44.95
CA CYS A 112 26.08 -16.19 44.41
C CYS A 112 24.84 -16.16 43.50
N PRO A 113 24.94 -16.61 42.22
CA PRO A 113 23.79 -16.64 41.32
C PRO A 113 22.71 -17.68 41.69
N MET A 114 23.01 -18.60 42.63
CA MET A 114 22.11 -19.68 43.04
C MET A 114 21.38 -19.39 44.32
N CYS A 115 21.93 -18.53 45.20
CA CYS A 115 21.31 -18.06 46.41
C CYS A 115 21.85 -16.66 46.73
N SER A 116 21.17 -15.84 47.48
CA SER A 116 21.53 -14.44 47.76
C SER A 116 22.73 -14.28 48.71
N LEU A 117 23.66 -15.24 48.78
CA LEU A 117 24.87 -15.15 49.59
C LEU A 117 25.94 -14.29 48.90
N THR A 118 26.50 -13.32 49.64
CA THR A 118 27.60 -12.46 49.17
C THR A 118 28.92 -12.88 49.77
N CYS A 119 29.98 -13.04 48.97
CA CYS A 119 31.30 -13.40 49.40
C CYS A 119 32.31 -12.27 49.05
N THR A 120 33.32 -12.07 49.90
CA THR A 120 34.39 -11.08 49.71
C THR A 120 35.54 -11.62 48.86
N ASN A 121 35.55 -12.93 48.58
CA ASN A 121 36.59 -13.60 47.78
C ASN A 121 35.95 -14.48 46.71
N ILE A 122 36.42 -14.33 45.49
CA ILE A 122 35.91 -15.07 44.33
C ILE A 122 36.13 -16.59 44.45
N GLN A 123 37.22 -17.02 45.10
CA GLN A 123 37.51 -18.45 45.32
C GLN A 123 36.51 -19.08 46.31
N ILE A 124 36.12 -18.33 47.35
CA ILE A 124 35.10 -18.77 48.30
C ILE A 124 33.73 -18.84 47.59
N LEU A 125 33.47 -17.94 46.66
CA LEU A 125 32.27 -17.99 45.86
C LEU A 125 32.24 -19.20 44.91
N GLU A 126 33.37 -19.53 44.29
CA GLU A 126 33.52 -20.73 43.41
C GLU A 126 33.25 -22.01 44.23
N GLU A 127 33.92 -22.17 45.42
CA GLU A 127 33.66 -23.32 46.28
C GLU A 127 32.20 -23.40 46.75
N HIS A 128 31.58 -22.25 47.03
CA HIS A 128 30.17 -22.19 47.44
C HIS A 128 29.23 -22.56 46.28
N VAL A 129 29.50 -22.14 45.05
CA VAL A 129 28.73 -22.54 43.86
C VAL A 129 28.91 -24.03 43.59
N ASP A 130 30.12 -24.58 43.75
CA ASP A 130 30.37 -26.01 43.62
C ASP A 130 29.59 -26.86 44.61
N LEU A 131 29.38 -26.36 45.86
CA LEU A 131 28.51 -27.03 46.81
C LEU A 131 27.05 -27.13 46.34
N HIS A 132 26.52 -26.09 45.73
CA HIS A 132 25.18 -26.17 45.12
C HIS A 132 25.13 -27.19 43.97
N LEU A 133 26.19 -27.31 43.18
CA LEU A 133 26.25 -28.28 42.10
C LEU A 133 26.41 -29.72 42.62
N GLN A 134 27.08 -29.91 43.74
CA GLN A 134 27.27 -31.22 44.39
C GLN A 134 25.97 -31.72 45.11
N GLU A 135 25.21 -30.84 45.76
CA GLU A 135 23.92 -31.22 46.38
C GLU A 135 22.89 -31.68 45.34
N HIS A 136 22.96 -31.19 44.11
CA HIS A 136 22.07 -31.61 43.01
C HIS A 136 22.47 -32.93 42.33
N SER A 137 23.64 -33.49 42.63
CA SER A 137 24.12 -34.73 41.98
C SER A 137 23.65 -36.04 42.64
N PHE A 138 22.86 -35.99 43.72
CA PHE A 138 22.36 -37.15 44.46
C PHE A 138 20.86 -37.44 44.36
N SER A 139 20.16 -36.92 43.32
CA SER A 139 18.79 -37.35 43.07
C SER A 139 18.67 -37.89 41.64
N GLU A 140 18.32 -39.20 41.55
CA GLU A 140 18.04 -39.94 40.30
C GLU A 140 16.81 -39.39 39.50
N GLY A 141 16.59 -38.11 39.50
CA GLY A 141 15.52 -37.40 38.78
C GLY A 141 16.04 -36.36 37.75
N GLY A 142 17.37 -36.25 37.55
CA GLY A 142 18.00 -35.14 36.83
C GLY A 142 17.69 -35.08 35.33
N ASN A 143 17.47 -36.22 34.65
CA ASN A 143 17.35 -36.25 33.18
C ASN A 143 16.08 -35.62 32.63
N ILE A 144 14.99 -35.51 33.37
CA ILE A 144 13.72 -34.93 32.84
C ILE A 144 13.75 -33.41 32.97
N ARG A 145 14.27 -32.89 34.10
CA ARG A 145 14.36 -31.43 34.33
C ARG A 145 15.39 -30.75 33.38
N ASP A 146 16.50 -31.42 33.11
CA ASP A 146 17.52 -30.90 32.20
C ASP A 146 16.99 -30.84 30.76
N LEU A 147 16.18 -31.82 30.35
CA LEU A 147 15.54 -31.82 29.03
C LEU A 147 14.48 -30.72 28.91
N GLU A 148 13.65 -30.52 29.95
CA GLU A 148 12.66 -29.45 30.01
C GLU A 148 13.34 -28.06 30.01
N LEU A 149 14.43 -27.89 30.75
CA LEU A 149 15.21 -26.66 30.76
C LEU A 149 15.87 -26.39 29.40
N ALA A 150 16.43 -27.42 28.77
CA ALA A 150 17.00 -27.30 27.43
C ALA A 150 15.95 -26.95 26.38
N GLN A 151 14.75 -27.56 26.44
CA GLN A 151 13.63 -27.20 25.56
C GLN A 151 13.12 -25.77 25.80
N TRP A 152 13.08 -25.34 27.06
CA TRP A 152 12.70 -23.96 27.40
C TRP A 152 13.73 -22.95 26.89
N LEU A 153 15.01 -23.19 27.08
CA LEU A 153 16.09 -22.36 26.58
C LEU A 153 16.06 -22.28 25.05
N GLN A 154 15.84 -23.38 24.39
CA GLN A 154 15.75 -23.44 22.92
C GLN A 154 14.54 -22.66 22.39
N THR A 155 13.38 -22.75 23.08
CA THR A 155 12.20 -21.94 22.74
C THR A 155 12.41 -20.46 22.96
N GLU A 156 13.18 -20.06 23.96
CA GLU A 156 13.49 -18.65 24.24
C GLU A 156 14.53 -18.09 23.24
N GLU A 157 15.55 -18.88 22.88
CA GLU A 157 16.48 -18.54 21.79
C GLU A 157 15.78 -18.39 20.44
N ASP A 158 14.86 -19.30 20.11
CA ASP A 158 14.05 -19.22 18.89
C ASP A 158 13.12 -18.01 18.85
N LYS A 159 12.60 -17.58 20.00
CA LYS A 159 11.83 -16.33 20.12
C LYS A 159 12.72 -15.10 19.97
N GLN A 160 13.90 -15.13 20.57
CA GLN A 160 14.84 -14.04 20.49
C GLN A 160 15.37 -13.87 19.06
N GLN A 161 15.75 -14.97 18.41
CA GLN A 161 16.17 -14.97 17.00
C GLN A 161 15.06 -14.45 16.07
N ARG A 162 13.80 -14.90 16.24
CA ARG A 162 12.67 -14.37 15.47
C ARG A 162 12.47 -12.87 15.69
N SER A 163 12.55 -12.41 16.94
CA SER A 163 12.42 -10.99 17.26
C SER A 163 13.55 -10.13 16.65
N GLU A 164 14.76 -10.65 16.61
CA GLU A 164 15.90 -9.97 15.98
C GLU A 164 15.80 -9.97 14.44
N GLU A 165 15.30 -11.05 13.85
CA GLU A 165 15.06 -11.14 12.42
C GLU A 165 13.95 -10.18 11.97
N GLU A 166 12.84 -10.10 12.72
CA GLU A 166 11.78 -9.12 12.48
C GLU A 166 12.27 -7.66 12.63
N LYS A 167 13.15 -7.39 13.60
CA LYS A 167 13.77 -6.07 13.75
C LYS A 167 14.65 -5.74 12.56
N ARG A 168 15.49 -6.70 12.13
CA ARG A 168 16.38 -6.53 10.97
C ARG A 168 15.58 -6.30 9.70
N GLU A 169 14.55 -7.10 9.43
CA GLU A 169 13.65 -6.90 8.28
C GLU A 169 12.97 -5.53 8.31
N ARG A 170 12.50 -5.09 9.47
CA ARG A 170 11.88 -3.78 9.64
C ARG A 170 12.88 -2.63 9.40
N GLU A 171 14.14 -2.80 9.82
CA GLU A 171 15.20 -1.83 9.57
C GLU A 171 15.63 -1.80 8.11
N GLU A 172 15.77 -2.96 7.47
CA GLU A 172 16.02 -3.06 6.03
C GLU A 172 14.89 -2.44 5.21
N PHE A 173 13.64 -2.69 5.58
CA PHE A 173 12.49 -2.04 4.96
C PHE A 173 12.52 -0.52 5.12
N LYS A 174 12.82 -0.01 6.32
CA LYS A 174 13.00 1.44 6.56
C LYS A 174 14.18 2.01 5.78
N LYS A 175 15.29 1.25 5.64
CA LYS A 175 16.45 1.65 4.85
C LYS A 175 16.09 1.73 3.37
N LEU A 176 15.34 0.75 2.87
CA LEU A 176 14.82 0.75 1.50
C LEU A 176 13.90 1.96 1.26
N GLN A 177 12.98 2.24 2.18
CA GLN A 177 12.12 3.43 2.10
C GLN A 177 12.94 4.73 2.02
N ARG A 178 14.00 4.88 2.85
CA ARG A 178 14.89 6.06 2.81
C ARG A 178 15.69 6.14 1.51
N GLN A 179 16.20 5.01 1.03
CA GLN A 179 17.01 4.95 -0.20
C GLN A 179 16.26 5.45 -1.43
N TYR A 180 14.92 5.28 -1.45
CA TYR A 180 14.04 5.75 -2.50
C TYR A 180 13.38 7.10 -2.20
N GLY A 181 13.86 7.85 -1.19
CA GLY A 181 13.30 9.15 -0.82
C GLY A 181 11.90 9.07 -0.22
N LEU A 182 11.57 7.94 0.38
CA LEU A 182 10.27 7.58 0.93
C LEU A 182 10.21 7.78 2.45
N ASP A 183 10.93 8.76 2.97
CA ASP A 183 10.77 9.19 4.34
C ASP A 183 9.33 9.66 4.55
N ASN A 184 8.71 9.24 5.63
CA ASN A 184 7.29 9.42 5.97
C ASN A 184 6.82 10.90 6.09
N SER A 185 7.52 11.86 5.49
CA SER A 185 7.14 13.26 5.45
C SER A 185 6.05 13.49 4.40
N GLY A 186 4.81 13.13 4.74
CA GLY A 186 3.62 13.44 3.97
C GLY A 186 3.25 12.40 2.89
N GLY A 187 1.94 12.31 2.61
CA GLY A 187 1.36 11.38 1.65
C GLY A 187 1.32 11.90 0.21
N TYR A 188 0.44 11.30 -0.59
CA TYR A 188 0.21 11.62 -2.00
C TYR A 188 0.03 13.13 -2.27
N LYS A 189 -0.84 13.80 -1.49
CA LYS A 189 -1.13 15.24 -1.63
C LYS A 189 0.14 16.09 -1.52
N GLN A 190 0.92 15.88 -0.46
CA GLN A 190 2.11 16.69 -0.19
C GLN A 190 3.20 16.46 -1.23
N GLN A 191 3.42 15.23 -1.65
CA GLN A 191 4.37 14.93 -2.72
C GLN A 191 3.93 15.56 -4.04
N PHE A 192 2.64 15.50 -4.36
CA PHE A 192 2.09 16.08 -5.58
C PHE A 192 2.34 17.60 -5.61
N LEU A 193 1.98 18.33 -4.54
CA LEU A 193 2.19 19.77 -4.42
C LEU A 193 3.66 20.14 -4.51
N LYS A 194 4.53 19.50 -3.71
CA LYS A 194 5.97 19.73 -3.71
C LYS A 194 6.62 19.50 -5.08
N ASN A 195 6.16 18.48 -5.81
CA ASN A 195 6.71 18.23 -7.15
C ASN A 195 6.18 19.23 -8.18
N MET A 196 4.91 19.69 -8.06
CA MET A 196 4.40 20.77 -8.91
C MET A 196 5.11 22.10 -8.66
N GLU A 197 5.35 22.46 -7.41
CA GLU A 197 6.14 23.65 -7.04
C GLU A 197 7.51 23.63 -7.70
N LYS A 198 8.22 22.51 -7.64
CA LYS A 198 9.50 22.33 -8.33
C LYS A 198 9.39 22.47 -9.86
N GLU A 199 8.29 22.07 -10.48
CA GLU A 199 8.08 22.26 -11.93
C GLU A 199 7.80 23.74 -12.27
N VAL A 200 7.11 24.47 -11.38
CA VAL A 200 6.92 25.93 -11.51
C VAL A 200 8.25 26.65 -11.34
N ASP A 201 9.03 26.35 -10.28
CA ASP A 201 10.35 26.96 -10.03
C ASP A 201 11.33 26.75 -11.18
N ARG A 202 11.22 25.63 -11.86
CA ARG A 202 12.03 25.31 -13.06
C ARG A 202 11.47 25.91 -14.36
N GLY A 203 10.38 26.66 -14.31
CA GLY A 203 9.73 27.25 -15.47
C GLY A 203 9.05 26.23 -16.41
N ARG A 204 8.87 24.96 -15.97
CA ARG A 204 8.26 23.89 -16.78
C ARG A 204 6.74 23.80 -16.59
N MET A 205 6.18 24.50 -15.60
CA MET A 205 4.76 24.59 -15.33
C MET A 205 4.39 26.06 -15.13
N GLN A 206 3.34 26.52 -15.80
CA GLN A 206 2.82 27.86 -15.60
C GLN A 206 1.99 27.94 -14.28
N PRO A 207 1.95 29.11 -13.59
CA PRO A 207 1.16 29.27 -12.37
C PRO A 207 -0.32 28.89 -12.53
N PHE A 208 -0.92 29.24 -13.65
CA PHE A 208 -2.31 28.85 -13.97
C PHE A 208 -2.49 27.34 -14.02
N GLU A 209 -1.55 26.63 -14.64
CA GLU A 209 -1.57 25.18 -14.72
C GLU A 209 -1.40 24.53 -13.33
N TYR A 210 -0.54 25.11 -12.48
CA TYR A 210 -0.39 24.69 -11.09
C TYR A 210 -1.73 24.74 -10.35
N HIS A 211 -2.45 25.88 -10.39
CA HIS A 211 -3.73 26.04 -9.71
C HIS A 211 -4.79 25.08 -10.27
N LYS A 212 -4.85 24.88 -11.58
CA LYS A 212 -5.75 23.93 -12.23
C LYS A 212 -5.47 22.49 -11.74
N ARG A 213 -4.21 22.06 -11.81
CA ARG A 213 -3.82 20.71 -11.36
C ARG A 213 -4.01 20.50 -9.86
N LYS A 214 -3.82 21.55 -9.05
CA LYS A 214 -4.12 21.50 -7.61
C LYS A 214 -5.61 21.28 -7.37
N ALA A 215 -6.47 21.99 -8.07
CA ALA A 215 -7.93 21.83 -7.98
C ALA A 215 -8.35 20.40 -8.38
N ASP A 216 -7.89 19.90 -9.52
CA ASP A 216 -8.16 18.54 -10.01
C ASP A 216 -7.72 17.48 -8.99
N MET A 217 -6.53 17.64 -8.41
CA MET A 217 -6.02 16.72 -7.37
C MET A 217 -6.88 16.77 -6.10
N MET A 218 -7.31 17.95 -5.66
CA MET A 218 -8.19 18.09 -4.50
C MET A 218 -9.55 17.45 -4.74
N GLU A 219 -10.08 17.56 -5.97
CA GLU A 219 -11.30 16.88 -6.39
C GLU A 219 -11.16 15.36 -6.33
N CYS A 220 -10.06 14.81 -6.87
CA CYS A 220 -9.76 13.38 -6.78
C CYS A 220 -9.69 12.88 -5.32
N LEU A 221 -9.09 13.67 -4.44
CA LEU A 221 -9.02 13.34 -3.02
C LEU A 221 -10.39 13.37 -2.35
N ALA A 222 -11.20 14.38 -2.66
CA ALA A 222 -12.53 14.53 -2.09
C ALA A 222 -13.48 13.42 -2.53
N PHE A 223 -13.43 13.02 -3.79
CA PHE A 223 -14.31 12.02 -4.37
C PHE A 223 -13.75 10.59 -4.29
N GLY A 224 -12.46 10.43 -4.03
CA GLY A 224 -11.80 9.14 -4.01
C GLY A 224 -11.69 8.47 -5.39
N ILE A 225 -11.87 9.23 -6.48
CA ILE A 225 -11.84 8.76 -7.87
C ILE A 225 -10.56 9.26 -8.54
N ASP A 226 -9.93 8.42 -9.36
CA ASP A 226 -8.78 8.81 -10.19
C ASP A 226 -9.26 9.75 -11.32
N ASP A 227 -8.47 10.79 -11.65
CA ASP A 227 -8.83 11.78 -12.68
C ASP A 227 -8.64 11.28 -14.12
N GLY A 228 -8.14 10.06 -14.28
CA GLY A 228 -7.89 9.45 -15.57
C GLY A 228 -6.74 10.05 -16.39
N LYS A 229 -6.07 11.09 -15.90
CA LYS A 229 -4.98 11.77 -16.65
C LYS A 229 -3.75 10.89 -16.86
N THR A 230 -3.60 9.87 -16.01
CA THR A 230 -2.53 8.88 -16.12
C THR A 230 -2.93 7.66 -16.93
N LYS A 231 -4.18 7.60 -17.37
CA LYS A 231 -4.77 6.45 -18.07
C LYS A 231 -4.46 6.46 -19.56
N THR A 232 -4.17 5.29 -20.12
CA THR A 232 -4.13 5.02 -21.57
C THR A 232 -4.92 3.75 -21.87
N SER A 233 -5.99 3.88 -22.64
CA SER A 233 -6.91 2.77 -22.99
C SER A 233 -6.62 2.26 -24.41
N GLY A 234 -7.15 1.07 -24.77
CA GLY A 234 -7.10 0.54 -26.12
C GLY A 234 -5.78 -0.14 -26.52
N VAL A 235 -4.87 -0.34 -25.55
CA VAL A 235 -3.54 -0.92 -25.85
C VAL A 235 -3.65 -2.42 -26.15
N ILE A 236 -4.55 -3.16 -25.50
CA ILE A 236 -4.73 -4.61 -25.76
C ILE A 236 -5.28 -4.82 -27.16
N GLU A 237 -6.25 -4.02 -27.58
CA GLU A 237 -6.83 -4.05 -28.93
C GLU A 237 -5.78 -3.69 -29.99
N ALA A 238 -4.91 -2.72 -29.70
CA ALA A 238 -3.79 -2.38 -30.58
C ALA A 238 -2.79 -3.55 -30.69
N LEU A 239 -2.48 -4.23 -29.59
CA LEU A 239 -1.64 -5.43 -29.60
C LEU A 239 -2.28 -6.57 -30.39
N CYS A 240 -3.58 -6.83 -30.24
CA CYS A 240 -4.30 -7.80 -31.06
C CYS A 240 -4.10 -7.53 -32.56
N LYS A 241 -4.37 -6.30 -33.00
CA LYS A 241 -4.20 -5.88 -34.41
C LYS A 241 -2.76 -6.01 -34.89
N TYR A 242 -1.80 -5.59 -34.06
CA TYR A 242 -0.38 -5.70 -34.37
C TYR A 242 0.04 -7.16 -34.64
N TYR A 243 -0.33 -8.08 -33.73
CA TYR A 243 0.04 -9.49 -33.88
C TYR A 243 -0.73 -10.22 -34.99
N GLN A 244 -1.90 -9.73 -35.40
CA GLN A 244 -2.64 -10.25 -36.56
C GLN A 244 -1.93 -9.90 -37.87
N ASN A 245 -1.44 -8.67 -37.99
CA ASN A 245 -0.90 -8.13 -39.23
C ASN A 245 0.61 -8.34 -39.39
N GLU A 246 1.38 -8.27 -38.32
CA GLU A 246 2.83 -8.30 -38.36
C GLU A 246 3.40 -9.38 -37.42
N ASN A 247 4.61 -9.79 -37.62
CA ASN A 247 5.44 -10.73 -36.89
C ASN A 247 5.51 -12.16 -37.47
N LYS A 248 6.50 -12.32 -38.32
CA LYS A 248 6.87 -13.65 -38.85
C LYS A 248 7.52 -14.56 -37.80
N ASP A 249 8.07 -13.97 -36.71
CA ASP A 249 8.83 -14.71 -35.67
C ASP A 249 7.96 -15.25 -34.52
N VAL A 250 6.74 -14.71 -34.33
CA VAL A 250 5.81 -15.13 -33.30
C VAL A 250 4.99 -16.31 -33.81
N LYS A 251 4.93 -17.38 -33.01
CA LYS A 251 4.11 -18.54 -33.24
C LYS A 251 2.70 -18.35 -32.70
N HIS A 252 2.62 -18.03 -31.40
CA HIS A 252 1.38 -17.77 -30.69
C HIS A 252 1.53 -16.59 -29.75
N VAL A 253 0.45 -15.85 -29.50
CA VAL A 253 0.34 -14.85 -28.44
C VAL A 253 -1.00 -14.99 -27.76
N TRP A 254 -0.99 -14.98 -26.42
CA TRP A 254 -2.16 -14.95 -25.55
C TRP A 254 -2.20 -13.58 -24.88
N LEU A 255 -3.32 -12.89 -24.99
CA LEU A 255 -3.53 -11.58 -24.39
C LEU A 255 -4.62 -11.68 -23.32
N SER A 256 -4.49 -10.93 -22.23
CA SER A 256 -5.52 -10.78 -21.19
C SER A 256 -6.77 -10.11 -21.74
N THR A 257 -7.83 -10.09 -20.94
CA THR A 257 -8.97 -9.18 -21.15
C THR A 257 -8.51 -7.73 -21.29
N GLY A 258 -9.36 -6.86 -21.84
CA GLY A 258 -9.09 -5.43 -21.95
C GLY A 258 -8.62 -4.84 -20.62
N VAL A 259 -7.57 -4.04 -20.65
CA VAL A 259 -6.97 -3.41 -19.48
C VAL A 259 -6.41 -2.04 -19.85
N ASP A 260 -6.70 -1.05 -19.00
CA ASP A 260 -6.15 0.30 -19.14
C ASP A 260 -4.77 0.39 -18.49
N HIS A 261 -3.84 1.02 -19.13
CA HIS A 261 -2.54 1.33 -18.55
C HIS A 261 -2.62 2.59 -17.67
N PHE A 262 -2.01 2.58 -16.50
CA PHE A 262 -1.90 3.74 -15.60
C PHE A 262 -0.43 4.03 -15.31
N HIS A 263 0.06 5.21 -15.72
CA HIS A 263 1.43 5.62 -15.41
C HIS A 263 1.51 6.39 -14.08
N SER A 264 2.73 6.46 -13.51
CA SER A 264 3.00 7.22 -12.28
C SER A 264 2.81 8.71 -12.48
N SER A 265 2.15 9.37 -11.52
CA SER A 265 1.94 10.81 -11.47
C SER A 265 3.01 11.52 -10.63
N LEU A 266 2.91 12.85 -10.53
CA LEU A 266 3.75 13.64 -9.62
C LEU A 266 3.56 13.27 -8.15
N GLY A 267 2.39 12.73 -7.77
CA GLY A 267 2.03 12.37 -6.40
C GLY A 267 2.50 11.01 -5.93
N ASP A 268 2.78 10.10 -6.86
CA ASP A 268 3.08 8.69 -6.55
C ASP A 268 4.40 8.17 -7.14
N ARG A 269 5.16 9.04 -7.83
CA ARG A 269 6.46 8.67 -8.40
C ARG A 269 7.41 8.13 -7.32
N GLY A 270 7.96 6.94 -7.56
CA GLY A 270 8.92 6.26 -6.69
C GLY A 270 8.31 5.30 -5.67
N TRP A 271 6.98 5.30 -5.47
CA TRP A 271 6.34 4.38 -4.52
C TRP A 271 4.98 3.82 -4.99
N GLY A 272 4.33 4.48 -5.94
CA GLY A 272 2.95 4.19 -6.33
C GLY A 272 2.77 2.98 -7.26
N CYS A 273 3.83 2.27 -7.66
CA CYS A 273 3.74 1.20 -8.67
C CYS A 273 2.73 0.11 -8.28
N GLY A 274 2.68 -0.32 -7.02
CA GLY A 274 1.72 -1.31 -6.53
C GLY A 274 0.28 -0.85 -6.73
N TYR A 275 -0.03 0.40 -6.38
CA TYR A 275 -1.36 0.99 -6.54
C TYR A 275 -1.74 1.15 -8.02
N ARG A 276 -0.81 1.60 -8.88
CA ARG A 276 -1.06 1.75 -10.31
C ARG A 276 -1.31 0.40 -11.00
N ASN A 277 -0.54 -0.62 -10.65
CA ASN A 277 -0.80 -1.98 -11.15
C ASN A 277 -2.13 -2.55 -10.63
N PHE A 278 -2.54 -2.21 -9.39
CA PHE A 278 -3.87 -2.55 -8.91
C PHE A 278 -4.97 -1.81 -9.69
N GLN A 279 -4.79 -0.53 -10.03
CA GLN A 279 -5.72 0.21 -10.90
C GLN A 279 -5.84 -0.44 -12.28
N MET A 280 -4.72 -0.91 -12.88
CA MET A 280 -4.72 -1.66 -14.13
C MET A 280 -5.53 -2.96 -14.00
N LEU A 281 -5.27 -3.76 -12.97
CA LEU A 281 -6.02 -4.98 -12.71
C LEU A 281 -7.51 -4.69 -12.52
N LEU A 282 -7.84 -3.68 -11.71
CA LEU A 282 -9.23 -3.30 -11.43
C LEU A 282 -9.95 -2.80 -12.69
N SER A 283 -9.27 -2.06 -13.57
CA SER A 283 -9.87 -1.59 -14.84
C SER A 283 -10.32 -2.75 -15.73
N SER A 284 -9.58 -3.86 -15.71
CA SER A 284 -9.94 -5.07 -16.42
C SER A 284 -11.11 -5.82 -15.76
N LEU A 285 -11.08 -5.96 -14.43
CA LEU A 285 -12.15 -6.64 -13.70
C LEU A 285 -13.49 -5.92 -13.83
N LEU A 286 -13.50 -4.59 -13.84
CA LEU A 286 -14.72 -3.78 -13.98
C LEU A 286 -15.35 -3.86 -15.37
N GLN A 287 -14.58 -4.21 -16.40
CA GLN A 287 -15.09 -4.44 -17.76
C GLN A 287 -15.74 -5.83 -17.92
N ASN A 288 -15.51 -6.75 -16.99
CA ASN A 288 -16.04 -8.10 -17.05
C ASN A 288 -17.28 -8.22 -16.13
N SER A 289 -18.42 -8.64 -16.70
CA SER A 289 -19.69 -8.77 -15.98
C SER A 289 -19.59 -9.69 -14.76
N LEU A 290 -18.77 -10.77 -14.83
CA LEU A 290 -18.56 -11.70 -13.72
C LEU A 290 -18.09 -11.00 -12.44
N TYR A 291 -17.22 -10.00 -12.56
CA TYR A 291 -16.65 -9.28 -11.42
C TYR A 291 -17.38 -7.99 -11.08
N ASN A 292 -18.05 -7.37 -12.07
CA ASN A 292 -18.68 -6.07 -11.93
C ASN A 292 -19.78 -6.07 -10.85
N ASP A 293 -20.57 -7.13 -10.73
CA ASP A 293 -21.61 -7.23 -9.70
C ASP A 293 -21.04 -7.16 -8.28
N CYS A 294 -19.88 -7.80 -8.05
CA CYS A 294 -19.22 -7.79 -6.75
C CYS A 294 -18.51 -6.46 -6.46
N LEU A 295 -17.84 -5.89 -7.47
CA LEU A 295 -17.07 -4.65 -7.38
C LEU A 295 -18.00 -3.43 -7.41
N GLY A 296 -18.97 -3.41 -8.32
CA GLY A 296 -19.90 -2.31 -8.52
C GLY A 296 -20.69 -1.98 -7.25
N ALA A 297 -21.26 -2.98 -6.59
CA ALA A 297 -22.01 -2.78 -5.34
C ALA A 297 -21.18 -2.14 -4.22
N ARG A 298 -19.89 -2.45 -4.11
CA ARG A 298 -19.01 -1.87 -3.07
C ARG A 298 -18.37 -0.55 -3.49
N LEU A 299 -17.91 -0.44 -4.73
CA LEU A 299 -17.35 0.81 -5.24
C LEU A 299 -18.42 1.90 -5.37
N THR A 300 -19.62 1.55 -5.84
CA THR A 300 -20.73 2.51 -5.95
C THR A 300 -21.34 2.87 -4.61
N ARG A 301 -21.44 1.95 -3.64
CA ARG A 301 -22.00 2.23 -2.31
C ARG A 301 -21.23 3.31 -1.55
N THR A 302 -19.94 3.41 -1.80
CA THR A 302 -19.09 4.51 -1.31
C THR A 302 -19.13 5.76 -2.19
N MET A 303 -19.65 5.66 -3.43
CA MET A 303 -19.58 6.70 -4.46
C MET A 303 -20.93 7.24 -4.94
N ILE A 304 -22.08 6.58 -4.60
CA ILE A 304 -23.42 7.02 -5.04
C ILE A 304 -23.77 8.45 -4.58
N PRO A 305 -23.47 8.91 -3.35
CA PRO A 305 -23.66 10.31 -3.00
C PRO A 305 -22.89 11.27 -3.90
N ILE A 306 -21.82 10.77 -4.49
CA ILE A 306 -20.82 11.52 -5.25
C ILE A 306 -21.19 11.61 -6.74
N LYS A 307 -21.78 10.55 -7.32
CA LYS A 307 -22.29 10.61 -8.71
C LYS A 307 -23.34 11.70 -8.88
N CYS A 308 -24.26 11.85 -7.93
CA CYS A 308 -25.27 12.90 -7.95
C CYS A 308 -24.64 14.30 -7.82
N LEU A 309 -23.61 14.45 -6.99
CA LEU A 309 -22.89 15.71 -6.83
C LEU A 309 -22.05 16.06 -8.07
N PHE A 310 -21.41 15.08 -8.69
CA PHE A 310 -20.59 15.25 -9.89
C PHE A 310 -21.46 15.62 -11.12
N TYR A 311 -22.63 14.97 -11.27
CA TYR A 311 -23.61 15.33 -12.28
C TYR A 311 -24.09 16.78 -12.10
N HIS A 312 -24.35 17.17 -10.85
CA HIS A 312 -24.83 18.50 -10.55
C HIS A 312 -23.75 19.59 -10.70
N TRP A 313 -22.50 19.26 -10.36
CA TRP A 313 -21.34 20.14 -10.54
C TRP A 313 -21.04 20.42 -12.03
N ASN A 314 -21.06 19.38 -12.87
CA ASN A 314 -20.82 19.53 -14.31
C ASN A 314 -21.97 20.28 -15.02
N LEU A 315 -23.22 20.12 -14.55
CA LEU A 315 -24.37 20.93 -15.00
C LEU A 315 -24.21 22.43 -14.66
N LEU A 316 -23.54 22.75 -13.57
CA LEU A 316 -23.31 24.14 -13.15
C LEU A 316 -22.14 24.81 -13.89
N ARG A 317 -21.24 24.04 -14.48
CA ARG A 317 -20.00 24.56 -15.10
C ARG A 317 -20.18 25.07 -16.53
N LYS A 318 -21.37 24.93 -17.14
CA LYS A 318 -21.72 25.47 -18.49
C LYS A 318 -20.62 25.32 -19.55
N GLU A 319 -19.82 24.27 -19.52
CA GLU A 319 -18.93 23.97 -20.63
C GLU A 319 -19.74 23.20 -21.67
N SER A 320 -19.97 23.85 -22.80
CA SER A 320 -20.82 23.44 -23.93
C SER A 320 -20.14 22.34 -24.79
N GLU A 321 -19.47 21.41 -24.18
CA GLU A 321 -19.12 20.18 -24.85
C GLU A 321 -20.12 19.11 -24.44
N SER A 322 -20.78 18.51 -25.43
CA SER A 322 -21.70 17.40 -25.29
C SER A 322 -20.97 16.23 -24.62
N PHE A 323 -20.96 16.28 -23.27
CA PHE A 323 -20.40 15.22 -22.46
C PHE A 323 -21.44 14.08 -22.42
N SER A 324 -21.38 13.21 -23.42
CA SER A 324 -21.90 11.86 -23.25
C SER A 324 -21.10 11.27 -22.09
N VAL A 325 -21.78 10.99 -20.95
CA VAL A 325 -21.15 10.24 -19.86
C VAL A 325 -20.65 8.94 -20.47
N PRO A 326 -19.34 8.77 -20.63
CA PRO A 326 -18.85 7.46 -20.98
C PRO A 326 -19.26 6.57 -19.82
N ASP A 327 -19.65 5.36 -20.12
CA ASP A 327 -19.84 4.26 -19.16
C ASP A 327 -18.48 3.93 -18.51
N THR A 328 -17.82 4.97 -17.96
CA THR A 328 -16.46 4.92 -17.44
C THR A 328 -16.53 4.31 -16.06
N THR A 329 -16.12 3.08 -15.99
CA THR A 329 -15.76 2.38 -14.77
C THR A 329 -14.94 3.33 -13.89
N LEU A 330 -15.51 3.73 -12.75
CA LEU A 330 -14.86 4.66 -11.82
C LEU A 330 -13.73 3.94 -11.11
N ILE A 331 -12.49 4.28 -11.45
CA ILE A 331 -11.29 3.74 -10.81
C ILE A 331 -11.00 4.54 -9.54
N PRO A 332 -10.80 3.90 -8.38
CA PRO A 332 -10.45 4.60 -7.16
C PRO A 332 -9.06 5.25 -7.24
N SER A 333 -8.94 6.43 -6.65
CA SER A 333 -7.65 7.13 -6.51
C SER A 333 -6.72 6.38 -5.55
N ILE A 334 -5.41 6.62 -5.62
CA ILE A 334 -4.42 5.96 -4.74
C ILE A 334 -4.77 6.12 -3.26
N PRO A 335 -5.08 7.32 -2.72
CA PRO A 335 -5.49 7.45 -1.33
C PRO A 335 -6.77 6.68 -0.97
N LYS A 336 -7.70 6.53 -1.93
CA LYS A 336 -8.89 5.69 -1.74
C LYS A 336 -8.54 4.21 -1.68
N ILE A 337 -7.63 3.74 -2.52
CA ILE A 337 -7.12 2.35 -2.46
C ILE A 337 -6.45 2.10 -1.11
N GLN A 338 -5.66 3.04 -0.60
CA GLN A 338 -5.06 2.95 0.73
C GLN A 338 -6.13 2.74 1.82
N SER A 339 -7.20 3.56 1.80
CA SER A 339 -8.32 3.39 2.73
C SER A 339 -9.04 2.05 2.57
N MET A 340 -9.19 1.57 1.34
CA MET A 340 -9.84 0.27 1.08
C MET A 340 -9.00 -0.91 1.60
N ILE A 341 -7.67 -0.81 1.56
CA ILE A 341 -6.79 -1.81 2.17
C ILE A 341 -6.93 -1.79 3.69
N GLU A 342 -6.94 -0.60 4.32
CA GLU A 342 -7.21 -0.48 5.76
C GLU A 342 -8.58 -1.03 6.15
N ASP A 343 -9.60 -0.86 5.29
CA ASP A 343 -10.93 -1.46 5.48
C ASP A 343 -10.84 -2.99 5.46
N ALA A 344 -10.08 -3.58 4.54
CA ALA A 344 -9.85 -5.02 4.49
C ALA A 344 -9.14 -5.53 5.75
N TRP A 345 -8.13 -4.81 6.24
CA TRP A 345 -7.46 -5.13 7.50
C TRP A 345 -8.41 -5.07 8.69
N ARG A 346 -9.31 -4.07 8.74
CA ARG A 346 -10.36 -3.96 9.78
C ARG A 346 -11.41 -5.07 9.69
N GLU A 347 -11.65 -5.61 8.50
CA GLU A 347 -12.46 -6.81 8.30
C GLU A 347 -11.76 -8.09 8.80
N GLY A 348 -10.47 -8.05 9.13
CA GLY A 348 -9.67 -9.15 9.67
C GLY A 348 -8.77 -9.86 8.66
N PHE A 349 -8.62 -9.32 7.44
CA PHE A 349 -7.68 -9.85 6.45
C PHE A 349 -6.25 -9.42 6.79
N ASP A 350 -5.32 -10.36 6.81
CA ASP A 350 -3.87 -10.15 6.97
C ASP A 350 -3.49 -9.20 8.13
N PRO A 351 -3.85 -9.54 9.38
CA PRO A 351 -3.51 -8.71 10.53
C PRO A 351 -1.99 -8.61 10.74
N HIS A 352 -1.23 -9.62 10.35
CA HIS A 352 0.23 -9.60 10.42
C HIS A 352 0.81 -8.55 9.46
N GLY A 353 0.41 -8.56 8.19
CA GLY A 353 0.80 -7.53 7.22
C GLY A 353 0.38 -6.12 7.67
N ALA A 354 -0.85 -5.96 8.17
CA ALA A 354 -1.35 -4.70 8.71
C ALA A 354 -0.45 -4.13 9.82
N SER A 355 0.09 -5.00 10.69
CA SER A 355 0.96 -4.59 11.79
C SER A 355 2.27 -3.95 11.32
N HIS A 356 2.82 -4.35 10.16
CA HIS A 356 4.02 -3.74 9.57
C HIS A 356 3.81 -2.28 9.17
N PHE A 357 2.56 -1.89 8.90
CA PHE A 357 2.15 -0.52 8.60
C PHE A 357 1.56 0.20 9.83
N ASN A 358 1.63 -0.38 11.03
CA ASN A 358 0.93 0.09 12.22
C ASN A 358 -0.58 0.28 11.97
N ASN A 359 -1.20 -0.59 11.18
CA ASN A 359 -2.59 -0.52 10.71
C ASN A 359 -2.94 0.79 9.98
N ARG A 360 -1.96 1.52 9.50
CA ARG A 360 -2.15 2.83 8.85
C ARG A 360 -1.36 2.93 7.55
N LEU A 361 -2.10 3.00 6.45
CA LEU A 361 -1.57 3.14 5.10
C LEU A 361 -1.98 4.49 4.47
N HIS A 362 -3.22 4.93 4.75
CA HIS A 362 -3.76 6.17 4.22
C HIS A 362 -2.92 7.39 4.64
N GLY A 363 -2.61 8.23 3.65
CA GLY A 363 -1.78 9.43 3.86
C GLY A 363 -0.28 9.16 3.99
N SER A 364 0.17 7.92 3.76
CA SER A 364 1.58 7.54 3.68
C SER A 364 2.06 7.41 2.23
N LYS A 365 3.37 7.24 2.05
CA LYS A 365 4.01 6.85 0.77
C LYS A 365 4.45 5.38 0.81
N ALA A 366 3.78 4.59 1.63
CA ALA A 366 4.15 3.20 1.79
C ALA A 366 3.90 2.41 0.51
N TRP A 367 4.83 1.54 0.18
CA TRP A 367 4.67 0.58 -0.90
C TRP A 367 3.68 -0.50 -0.48
N ILE A 368 2.92 -0.99 -1.45
CA ILE A 368 2.10 -2.19 -1.30
C ILE A 368 2.60 -3.28 -2.22
N GLY A 369 2.34 -4.52 -1.82
CA GLY A 369 2.73 -5.71 -2.55
C GLY A 369 1.60 -6.71 -2.73
N ALA A 370 1.98 -7.96 -2.97
CA ALA A 370 1.04 -9.06 -3.23
C ALA A 370 0.09 -9.29 -2.05
N CYS A 371 0.56 -9.12 -0.80
CA CYS A 371 -0.26 -9.35 0.40
C CYS A 371 -1.40 -8.36 0.51
N GLU A 372 -1.11 -7.05 0.38
CA GLU A 372 -2.11 -5.99 0.45
C GLU A 372 -3.13 -6.09 -0.71
N ILE A 373 -2.65 -6.43 -1.92
CA ILE A 373 -3.51 -6.62 -3.09
C ILE A 373 -4.39 -7.85 -2.92
N TYR A 374 -3.86 -8.97 -2.43
CA TYR A 374 -4.63 -10.17 -2.12
C TYR A 374 -5.71 -9.88 -1.07
N SER A 375 -5.34 -9.21 0.04
CA SER A 375 -6.27 -8.87 1.12
C SER A 375 -7.40 -7.99 0.62
N LEU A 376 -7.07 -6.97 -0.19
CA LEU A 376 -8.05 -6.09 -0.80
C LEU A 376 -8.98 -6.84 -1.76
N LEU A 377 -8.45 -7.61 -2.72
CA LEU A 377 -9.25 -8.37 -3.67
C LEU A 377 -10.18 -9.36 -2.97
N THR A 378 -9.66 -10.11 -1.99
CA THR A 378 -10.44 -11.10 -1.24
C THR A 378 -11.54 -10.44 -0.43
N SER A 379 -11.27 -9.28 0.18
CA SER A 379 -12.29 -8.49 0.88
C SER A 379 -13.41 -8.03 -0.04
N LEU A 380 -13.10 -7.78 -1.31
CA LEU A 380 -14.06 -7.43 -2.38
C LEU A 380 -14.72 -8.65 -3.02
N ARG A 381 -14.53 -9.85 -2.49
CA ARG A 381 -15.06 -11.13 -3.01
C ARG A 381 -14.44 -11.57 -4.34
N ILE A 382 -13.27 -11.09 -4.68
CA ILE A 382 -12.52 -11.56 -5.84
C ILE A 382 -11.65 -12.74 -5.41
N LYS A 383 -11.85 -13.90 -6.05
CA LYS A 383 -11.04 -15.08 -5.82
C LYS A 383 -9.69 -14.89 -6.49
N CYS A 384 -8.64 -14.89 -5.69
CA CYS A 384 -7.26 -14.76 -6.17
C CYS A 384 -6.31 -15.60 -5.34
N GLN A 385 -5.08 -15.76 -5.83
CA GLN A 385 -4.02 -16.52 -5.17
C GLN A 385 -2.68 -15.82 -5.33
N ILE A 386 -1.81 -15.98 -4.33
CA ILE A 386 -0.41 -15.52 -4.37
C ILE A 386 0.47 -16.70 -4.75
N ILE A 387 1.27 -16.56 -5.80
CA ILE A 387 2.27 -17.55 -6.20
C ILE A 387 3.66 -16.91 -6.03
N ASP A 388 4.54 -17.63 -5.38
CA ASP A 388 5.89 -17.21 -5.04
C ASP A 388 6.94 -18.05 -5.78
N PHE A 389 7.63 -17.42 -6.71
CA PHE A 389 8.82 -17.97 -7.38
C PHE A 389 10.05 -17.55 -6.55
N HIS A 390 10.26 -18.25 -5.43
CA HIS A 390 11.15 -17.83 -4.35
C HIS A 390 12.64 -17.90 -4.70
N LYS A 391 13.01 -18.60 -5.78
CA LYS A 391 14.38 -18.67 -6.28
C LYS A 391 14.44 -18.89 -7.79
N PRO A 392 15.51 -18.43 -8.45
CA PRO A 392 15.75 -18.72 -9.85
C PRO A 392 15.93 -20.24 -10.07
N THR A 393 15.29 -20.78 -11.09
CA THR A 393 15.40 -22.19 -11.49
C THR A 393 16.11 -22.40 -12.82
N GLY A 394 16.38 -21.32 -13.54
CA GLY A 394 17.05 -21.36 -14.83
C GLY A 394 18.49 -20.83 -14.78
N PRO A 395 19.22 -20.96 -15.89
CA PRO A 395 20.60 -20.49 -15.99
C PRO A 395 20.67 -18.96 -15.82
N MET A 396 21.78 -18.49 -15.27
CA MET A 396 22.08 -17.05 -15.08
C MET A 396 21.03 -16.29 -14.26
N GLY A 397 20.35 -16.95 -13.31
CA GLY A 397 19.36 -16.32 -12.44
C GLY A 397 17.99 -16.08 -13.09
N THR A 398 17.64 -16.83 -14.12
CA THR A 398 16.35 -16.71 -14.80
C THR A 398 15.26 -17.55 -14.12
N HIS A 399 13.98 -17.21 -14.41
CA HIS A 399 12.80 -17.87 -13.83
C HIS A 399 11.91 -18.53 -14.89
N PRO A 400 12.33 -19.65 -15.53
CA PRO A 400 11.52 -20.31 -16.57
C PRO A 400 10.15 -20.76 -16.04
N ARG A 401 10.05 -21.20 -14.77
CA ARG A 401 8.80 -21.60 -14.15
C ARG A 401 7.75 -20.48 -14.09
N LEU A 402 8.18 -19.21 -13.92
CA LEU A 402 7.29 -18.05 -14.00
C LEU A 402 6.66 -17.94 -15.40
N PHE A 403 7.48 -18.06 -16.46
CA PHE A 403 7.01 -17.98 -17.84
C PHE A 403 6.06 -19.13 -18.21
N GLU A 404 6.40 -20.35 -17.81
CA GLU A 404 5.56 -21.54 -18.00
C GLU A 404 4.23 -21.41 -17.25
N TRP A 405 4.25 -20.89 -16.01
CA TRP A 405 3.05 -20.68 -15.23
C TRP A 405 2.12 -19.65 -15.89
N VAL A 406 2.67 -18.51 -16.34
CA VAL A 406 1.90 -17.47 -17.05
C VAL A 406 1.33 -18.02 -18.36
N LEU A 407 2.12 -18.79 -19.11
CA LEU A 407 1.64 -19.45 -20.32
C LEU A 407 0.45 -20.36 -20.01
N ARG A 408 0.57 -21.22 -19.00
CA ARG A 408 -0.51 -22.12 -18.57
C ARG A 408 -1.77 -21.32 -18.17
N TYR A 409 -1.61 -20.24 -17.40
CA TYR A 409 -2.72 -19.42 -16.97
C TYR A 409 -3.54 -18.86 -18.14
N TYR A 410 -2.90 -18.38 -19.20
CA TYR A 410 -3.57 -17.81 -20.36
C TYR A 410 -3.99 -18.85 -21.42
N SER A 411 -3.37 -20.02 -21.47
CA SER A 411 -3.64 -21.04 -22.49
C SER A 411 -4.79 -22.01 -22.13
N THR A 412 -5.27 -22.00 -20.88
CA THR A 412 -6.29 -22.96 -20.40
C THR A 412 -7.63 -22.86 -21.11
N GLU A 413 -7.97 -21.74 -21.75
CA GLU A 413 -9.27 -21.52 -22.36
C GLU A 413 -9.33 -21.82 -23.87
N ASN A 414 -8.19 -21.99 -24.54
CA ASN A 414 -8.14 -22.07 -25.99
C ASN A 414 -7.19 -23.19 -26.48
N GLU A 415 -7.76 -24.32 -26.85
CA GLU A 415 -7.07 -25.37 -27.62
C GLU A 415 -6.98 -25.04 -29.13
N GLY A 416 -7.47 -23.87 -29.56
CA GLY A 416 -7.47 -23.44 -30.96
C GLY A 416 -6.09 -23.00 -31.45
N GLY A 417 -5.65 -23.51 -32.60
CA GLY A 417 -4.35 -23.21 -33.22
C GLY A 417 -4.23 -21.78 -33.80
N ALA A 418 -5.03 -20.81 -33.36
CA ALA A 418 -4.94 -19.43 -33.79
C ALA A 418 -3.62 -18.76 -33.33
N LYS A 419 -3.05 -17.89 -34.16
CA LYS A 419 -1.83 -17.15 -33.83
C LYS A 419 -2.03 -16.16 -32.68
N VAL A 420 -3.18 -15.47 -32.65
CA VAL A 420 -3.54 -14.46 -31.64
C VAL A 420 -4.76 -14.93 -30.88
N MET A 421 -4.64 -15.09 -29.58
CA MET A 421 -5.69 -15.52 -28.69
C MET A 421 -5.97 -14.42 -27.66
N CYS A 422 -7.12 -13.75 -27.79
CA CYS A 422 -7.65 -12.84 -26.77
C CYS A 422 -8.44 -13.69 -25.77
N THR A 423 -7.92 -13.82 -24.56
CA THR A 423 -8.49 -14.69 -23.51
C THR A 423 -9.51 -13.92 -22.66
N SER A 424 -10.33 -14.62 -21.91
CA SER A 424 -11.22 -14.04 -20.88
C SER A 424 -10.50 -13.85 -19.53
N LYS A 425 -9.21 -14.25 -19.43
CA LYS A 425 -8.43 -14.17 -18.20
C LYS A 425 -8.03 -12.73 -17.88
N PRO A 426 -8.18 -12.27 -16.62
CA PRO A 426 -7.67 -10.99 -16.17
C PRO A 426 -6.14 -10.89 -16.28
N PRO A 427 -5.58 -9.66 -16.30
CA PRO A 427 -4.15 -9.48 -16.19
C PRO A 427 -3.62 -9.94 -14.83
N ILE A 428 -2.32 -10.23 -14.75
CA ILE A 428 -1.67 -10.73 -13.54
C ILE A 428 -0.83 -9.62 -12.92
N TYR A 429 -0.98 -9.37 -11.61
CA TYR A 429 -0.05 -8.52 -10.88
C TYR A 429 1.27 -9.27 -10.68
N LEU A 430 2.39 -8.64 -11.01
CA LEU A 430 3.73 -9.18 -10.88
C LEU A 430 4.60 -8.22 -10.07
N GLN A 431 5.27 -8.72 -9.05
CA GLN A 431 6.25 -7.94 -8.30
C GLN A 431 7.58 -8.67 -8.12
N HIS A 432 8.60 -7.88 -7.91
CA HIS A 432 9.89 -8.27 -7.36
C HIS A 432 10.34 -7.20 -6.35
N GLN A 433 11.46 -7.40 -5.67
CA GLN A 433 11.95 -6.44 -4.69
C GLN A 433 12.11 -5.04 -5.32
N GLY A 434 11.34 -4.09 -4.79
CA GLY A 434 11.41 -2.67 -5.15
C GLY A 434 10.61 -2.22 -6.37
N HIS A 435 9.90 -3.12 -7.09
CA HIS A 435 9.05 -2.72 -8.22
C HIS A 435 7.97 -3.74 -8.55
N SER A 436 6.88 -3.26 -9.16
CA SER A 436 5.79 -4.11 -9.65
C SER A 436 5.34 -3.72 -11.06
N ARG A 437 4.75 -4.68 -11.77
CA ARG A 437 4.25 -4.56 -13.14
C ARG A 437 2.98 -5.38 -13.30
N THR A 438 2.27 -5.18 -14.41
CA THR A 438 1.09 -5.96 -14.78
C THR A 438 1.41 -6.80 -16.01
N VAL A 439 1.28 -8.14 -15.89
CA VAL A 439 1.39 -9.05 -17.04
C VAL A 439 0.07 -9.01 -17.81
N VAL A 440 0.13 -8.61 -19.07
CA VAL A 440 -1.05 -8.48 -19.94
C VAL A 440 -1.06 -9.52 -21.07
N GLY A 441 -0.08 -10.41 -21.08
CA GLY A 441 -0.03 -11.49 -22.05
C GLY A 441 1.31 -12.20 -22.08
N VAL A 442 1.38 -13.24 -22.91
CA VAL A 442 2.59 -14.03 -23.16
C VAL A 442 2.70 -14.34 -24.64
N GLU A 443 3.90 -14.27 -25.16
CA GLU A 443 4.27 -14.53 -26.54
C GLU A 443 5.15 -15.77 -26.62
N GLU A 444 4.77 -16.73 -27.45
CA GLU A 444 5.62 -17.86 -27.85
C GLU A 444 6.20 -17.59 -29.23
N LYS A 445 7.52 -17.56 -29.32
CA LYS A 445 8.23 -17.43 -30.60
C LYS A 445 8.38 -18.80 -31.29
N LYS A 446 8.66 -18.80 -32.61
CA LYS A 446 8.91 -20.01 -33.39
C LYS A 446 10.06 -20.85 -32.85
N ASN A 447 11.05 -20.23 -32.22
CA ASN A 447 12.16 -20.89 -31.53
C ASN A 447 11.81 -21.38 -30.11
N LYS A 448 10.52 -21.41 -29.74
CA LYS A 448 9.98 -21.76 -28.41
C LYS A 448 10.39 -20.84 -27.27
N THR A 449 11.01 -19.69 -27.57
CA THR A 449 11.29 -18.67 -26.53
C THR A 449 9.99 -18.01 -26.10
N LEU A 450 9.77 -17.93 -24.79
CA LEU A 450 8.66 -17.21 -24.18
C LEU A 450 9.08 -15.78 -23.82
N CYS A 451 8.20 -14.82 -24.07
CA CYS A 451 8.33 -13.46 -23.62
C CYS A 451 7.02 -13.00 -22.96
N LEU A 452 7.11 -12.36 -21.80
CA LEU A 452 5.95 -11.74 -21.16
C LEU A 452 5.72 -10.36 -21.77
N LEU A 453 4.46 -9.97 -21.87
CA LEU A 453 4.02 -8.64 -22.22
C LEU A 453 3.62 -7.93 -20.93
N LEU A 454 4.34 -6.88 -20.57
CA LEU A 454 4.21 -6.21 -19.27
C LEU A 454 3.81 -4.75 -19.45
N PHE A 455 2.82 -4.30 -18.71
CA PHE A 455 2.57 -2.89 -18.45
C PHE A 455 3.38 -2.45 -17.24
N ASP A 456 4.12 -1.36 -17.39
CA ASP A 456 4.95 -0.77 -16.34
C ASP A 456 4.45 0.65 -16.03
N PRO A 457 4.10 0.98 -14.78
CA PRO A 457 3.72 2.34 -14.39
C PRO A 457 4.81 3.39 -14.66
N GLY A 458 6.05 2.96 -14.88
CA GLY A 458 7.14 3.83 -15.30
C GLY A 458 7.05 4.32 -16.74
N CYS A 459 6.29 3.63 -17.62
CA CYS A 459 6.07 4.06 -18.98
C CYS A 459 5.10 5.24 -19.03
N SER A 460 5.48 6.30 -19.73
CA SER A 460 4.65 7.51 -19.88
C SER A 460 3.46 7.27 -20.81
N SER A 461 2.41 8.12 -20.69
CA SER A 461 1.29 8.11 -21.66
C SER A 461 1.76 8.28 -23.10
N GLN A 462 2.77 9.11 -23.34
CA GLN A 462 3.30 9.34 -24.68
C GLN A 462 3.93 8.09 -25.29
N GLU A 463 4.64 7.30 -24.48
CA GLU A 463 5.21 6.02 -24.90
C GLU A 463 4.12 5.00 -25.19
N MET A 464 3.11 4.91 -24.32
CA MET A 464 1.98 4.00 -24.52
C MET A 464 1.11 4.41 -25.73
N GLN A 465 0.90 5.69 -25.97
CA GLN A 465 0.18 6.19 -27.13
C GLN A 465 0.87 5.88 -28.47
N LYS A 466 2.19 5.70 -28.48
CA LYS A 466 2.90 5.25 -29.71
C LYS A 466 2.45 3.86 -30.13
N LEU A 467 2.05 3.00 -29.19
CA LEU A 467 1.51 1.67 -29.50
C LEU A 467 0.13 1.70 -30.15
N LEU A 468 -0.64 2.79 -29.94
CA LEU A 468 -1.98 2.96 -30.51
C LEU A 468 -1.95 3.44 -31.97
N LYS A 469 -0.81 3.96 -32.45
CA LYS A 469 -0.68 4.42 -33.84
C LYS A 469 -0.60 3.21 -34.77
N GLN A 470 -1.32 3.29 -35.93
CA GLN A 470 -1.45 2.19 -36.87
C GLN A 470 -0.12 1.69 -37.48
N ASN A 471 0.93 2.50 -37.42
CA ASN A 471 2.29 2.15 -37.89
C ASN A 471 3.25 2.01 -36.70
N SER A 472 2.83 1.32 -35.62
CA SER A 472 3.72 1.12 -34.48
C SER A 472 4.89 0.23 -34.91
N ASP A 473 6.09 0.83 -34.98
CA ASP A 473 7.33 0.10 -35.20
C ASP A 473 7.50 -0.98 -34.12
N GLY A 474 8.06 -2.13 -34.50
CA GLY A 474 8.43 -3.18 -33.54
C GLY A 474 9.33 -2.69 -32.41
N ALA A 475 9.88 -1.47 -32.51
CA ALA A 475 10.59 -0.76 -31.45
C ALA A 475 9.70 -0.39 -30.27
N SER A 476 8.46 0.06 -30.49
CA SER A 476 7.52 0.40 -29.42
C SER A 476 7.12 -0.83 -28.59
N LEU A 477 7.02 -1.99 -29.21
CA LEU A 477 6.71 -3.25 -28.52
C LEU A 477 7.84 -3.73 -27.59
N LYS A 478 9.10 -3.30 -27.82
CA LYS A 478 10.23 -3.62 -26.92
C LYS A 478 10.01 -3.08 -25.50
N LEU A 479 9.23 -2.00 -25.33
CA LEU A 479 8.87 -1.46 -24.03
C LEU A 479 8.10 -2.50 -23.21
N LEU A 480 7.16 -3.19 -23.84
CA LEU A 480 6.28 -4.16 -23.18
C LEU A 480 6.91 -5.55 -23.08
N ARG A 481 7.71 -5.94 -24.06
CA ARG A 481 8.24 -7.30 -24.20
C ARG A 481 9.41 -7.56 -23.25
N LYS A 482 9.26 -8.52 -22.36
CA LYS A 482 10.31 -9.00 -21.47
C LYS A 482 10.54 -10.49 -21.67
N CYS A 483 11.64 -10.81 -22.33
CA CYS A 483 12.06 -12.21 -22.52
C CYS A 483 12.75 -12.73 -21.24
N MET A 484 12.87 -14.06 -21.13
CA MET A 484 13.39 -14.74 -19.94
C MET A 484 14.71 -14.15 -19.42
N GLY A 485 15.64 -13.77 -20.30
CA GLY A 485 16.91 -13.18 -19.91
C GLY A 485 16.84 -11.77 -19.31
N SER A 486 15.67 -11.11 -19.33
CA SER A 486 15.48 -9.77 -18.76
C SER A 486 14.81 -9.76 -17.37
N LEU A 487 14.36 -10.92 -16.88
CA LEU A 487 13.77 -11.08 -15.54
C LEU A 487 14.71 -11.95 -14.70
N LYS A 488 15.60 -11.31 -13.92
CA LYS A 488 16.71 -11.94 -13.19
C LYS A 488 16.75 -11.55 -11.71
N GLU A 489 15.63 -11.07 -11.16
CA GLU A 489 15.57 -10.76 -9.74
C GLU A 489 15.61 -12.06 -8.91
N LYS A 490 16.01 -11.95 -7.66
CA LYS A 490 16.15 -13.12 -6.78
C LYS A 490 14.85 -13.86 -6.57
N GLN A 491 13.72 -13.13 -6.58
CA GLN A 491 12.39 -13.63 -6.28
C GLN A 491 11.35 -12.83 -7.06
N TYR A 492 10.30 -13.51 -7.51
CA TYR A 492 9.10 -12.90 -8.06
C TYR A 492 7.87 -13.42 -7.34
N GLN A 493 6.90 -12.54 -7.12
CA GLN A 493 5.57 -12.91 -6.66
C GLN A 493 4.53 -12.43 -7.65
N ILE A 494 3.49 -13.22 -7.83
CA ILE A 494 2.33 -12.83 -8.63
C ILE A 494 1.04 -12.94 -7.82
N VAL A 495 0.06 -12.08 -8.17
CA VAL A 495 -1.33 -12.26 -7.76
C VAL A 495 -2.15 -12.50 -9.02
N ALA A 496 -2.78 -13.64 -9.09
CA ALA A 496 -3.63 -14.06 -10.19
C ALA A 496 -5.08 -14.20 -9.73
N VAL A 497 -6.02 -13.70 -10.56
CA VAL A 497 -7.46 -13.76 -10.29
C VAL A 497 -8.04 -15.03 -10.95
N ASP A 498 -8.89 -15.73 -10.20
CA ASP A 498 -9.48 -17.01 -10.60
C ASP A 498 -11.00 -17.08 -10.39
N GLY A 499 -11.70 -15.96 -10.32
CA GLY A 499 -13.14 -15.91 -10.21
C GLY A 499 -13.67 -15.07 -9.05
N VAL A 500 -14.86 -15.42 -8.56
CA VAL A 500 -15.58 -14.71 -7.49
C VAL A 500 -15.77 -15.64 -6.30
N LEU A 501 -15.72 -15.10 -5.09
CA LEU A 501 -15.96 -15.82 -3.84
C LEU A 501 -17.43 -15.73 -3.42
N SER A 502 -17.98 -16.82 -2.91
CA SER A 502 -19.20 -16.79 -2.10
C SER A 502 -18.96 -16.04 -0.79
N LEU A 503 -20.01 -15.76 -0.03
CA LEU A 503 -19.87 -15.11 1.27
C LEU A 503 -19.16 -16.04 2.27
N GLU A 504 -19.47 -17.34 2.22
CA GLU A 504 -18.85 -18.38 3.06
C GLU A 504 -17.35 -18.52 2.73
N GLU A 505 -17.01 -18.59 1.43
CA GLU A 505 -15.62 -18.66 0.98
C GLU A 505 -14.81 -17.42 1.39
N LYS A 506 -15.42 -16.21 1.30
CA LYS A 506 -14.82 -14.97 1.80
C LYS A 506 -14.51 -15.08 3.28
N THR A 507 -15.48 -15.54 4.08
CA THR A 507 -15.32 -15.69 5.54
C THR A 507 -14.22 -16.70 5.86
N ALA A 508 -14.23 -17.85 5.19
CA ALA A 508 -13.19 -18.89 5.36
C ALA A 508 -11.79 -18.34 5.01
N ARG A 509 -11.68 -17.57 3.93
CA ARG A 509 -10.40 -16.93 3.55
C ARG A 509 -9.97 -15.83 4.51
N CYS A 510 -10.90 -15.10 5.12
CA CYS A 510 -10.58 -14.12 6.15
C CYS A 510 -9.94 -14.82 7.37
N HIS A 511 -10.53 -15.92 7.83
CA HIS A 511 -9.94 -16.72 8.92
C HIS A 511 -8.57 -17.32 8.53
N ALA A 512 -8.42 -17.83 7.31
CA ALA A 512 -7.17 -18.40 6.82
C ALA A 512 -6.08 -17.32 6.60
N SER A 513 -6.45 -16.04 6.46
CA SER A 513 -5.50 -14.95 6.20
C SER A 513 -4.81 -14.40 7.45
N GLN A 514 -5.04 -15.00 8.63
CA GLN A 514 -4.28 -14.65 9.84
C GLN A 514 -2.77 -14.82 9.63
N VAL A 515 -2.38 -15.83 8.85
CA VAL A 515 -1.05 -15.99 8.29
C VAL A 515 -1.22 -16.23 6.78
N LEU A 516 -0.86 -15.24 5.97
CA LEU A 516 -0.94 -15.38 4.52
C LEU A 516 0.07 -16.43 4.04
N THR A 517 -0.44 -17.37 3.27
CA THR A 517 0.37 -18.40 2.62
C THR A 517 0.38 -18.18 1.12
N SER A 518 1.54 -18.32 0.51
CA SER A 518 1.71 -18.34 -0.94
C SER A 518 1.96 -19.76 -1.43
N GLU A 519 1.49 -20.08 -2.64
CA GLU A 519 1.96 -21.26 -3.34
C GLU A 519 3.41 -21.05 -3.75
N LYS A 520 4.35 -21.82 -3.19
CA LYS A 520 5.77 -21.70 -3.50
C LYS A 520 6.12 -22.60 -4.68
N ILE A 521 6.60 -21.99 -5.74
CA ILE A 521 7.14 -22.70 -6.91
C ILE A 521 8.66 -22.54 -6.89
N PRO A 522 9.39 -23.66 -6.93
CA PRO A 522 10.86 -23.62 -6.97
C PRO A 522 11.37 -22.87 -8.18
#